data_35a26d65a91012ad426e2ea421566f04
#
_entry.id   35a26d65a91012ad426e2ea421566f04
#
_cell.length_a   1.000
_cell.length_b   1.000
_cell.length_c   1.000
_cell.angle_alpha   90.00
_cell.angle_beta   90.00
_cell.angle_gamma   90.00
#
_symmetry.space_group_name_H-M   'P 1'
#
loop_
_entity.id
_entity.type
_entity.pdbx_description
1 polymer ?
#
loop_
_entity_poly.entity_id
_entity_poly.type
_entity_poly.pdbx_seq_one_letter_code
_entity_poly.pdbx_strand_id
1 'polypeptide(L)'
;RKVMCITVKADSQQEYQDFGKKNVAGMDAAAVKALLLEAGMFAFIKQRPYDVVADPTVAPRAIFLSAFDTNPLAPNFEFALKGEEANFQAGLDALAKIAKTYLSISVKQTSAALTQAKNVTVTVFDGPNPAGNVGVQINHIAPVNKGETVWTIDAQAVIFIGRLLSTGKVDLTRTVAVTGSEVKKAAYCKLKVGESLAGVFEGNVSTGKALRYISGNVLTGKQVVADGYLGAFHSQVTVIPEGSDVHEMLGWIM
;
A
#
# COMPACT_ATOMS: atom_id res chain seq x y z
N ARG A 1 -18.65 13.73 19.44
CA ARG A 1 -18.78 12.55 18.53
C ARG A 1 -17.59 12.53 17.58
N LYS A 2 -17.01 11.35 17.36
CA LYS A 2 -15.94 11.18 16.36
C LYS A 2 -16.56 10.92 14.99
N VAL A 3 -16.07 11.60 13.94
CA VAL A 3 -16.41 11.26 12.55
C VAL A 3 -15.74 9.93 12.23
N MET A 4 -16.52 8.93 11.82
CA MET A 4 -16.04 7.58 11.51
C MET A 4 -15.82 7.36 10.02
N CYS A 5 -16.59 8.07 9.18
CA CYS A 5 -16.50 7.97 7.72
C CYS A 5 -17.06 9.25 7.10
N ILE A 6 -16.49 9.64 5.97
CA ILE A 6 -17.00 10.69 5.09
C ILE A 6 -17.18 10.04 3.72
N THR A 7 -18.43 10.00 3.23
CA THR A 7 -18.73 9.48 1.90
C THR A 7 -18.95 10.67 0.96
N VAL A 8 -18.29 10.63 -0.19
CA VAL A 8 -18.38 11.65 -1.23
C VAL A 8 -18.96 11.00 -2.49
N LYS A 9 -20.02 11.61 -3.04
CA LYS A 9 -20.51 11.22 -4.36
C LYS A 9 -19.68 11.97 -5.39
N ALA A 10 -18.88 11.23 -6.16
CA ALA A 10 -18.08 11.82 -7.23
C ALA A 10 -18.96 12.15 -8.44
N ASP A 11 -18.57 13.19 -9.18
CA ASP A 11 -19.16 13.53 -10.46
C ASP A 11 -18.75 12.56 -11.56
N SER A 12 -19.44 12.61 -12.69
CA SER A 12 -19.07 11.85 -13.89
C SER A 12 -17.77 12.35 -14.54
N GLN A 13 -17.35 13.58 -14.26
CA GLN A 13 -16.15 14.21 -14.78
C GLN A 13 -15.12 14.37 -13.66
N GLN A 14 -13.94 13.77 -13.85
CA GLN A 14 -12.85 13.86 -12.89
C GLN A 14 -12.06 15.16 -13.12
N GLU A 15 -12.06 16.01 -12.13
CA GLU A 15 -11.20 17.20 -12.07
C GLU A 15 -9.98 16.94 -11.18
N TYR A 16 -8.85 17.57 -11.50
CA TYR A 16 -7.60 17.46 -10.74
C TYR A 16 -7.05 18.84 -10.44
N GLN A 17 -6.58 19.02 -9.22
CA GLN A 17 -5.69 20.14 -8.93
C GLN A 17 -4.35 19.91 -9.64
N ASP A 18 -3.85 20.93 -10.33
CA ASP A 18 -2.54 20.88 -10.99
C ASP A 18 -1.46 21.44 -10.07
N PHE A 19 -0.53 20.58 -9.65
CA PHE A 19 0.65 20.93 -8.86
C PHE A 19 1.87 21.24 -9.74
N GLY A 20 1.71 21.14 -11.06
CA GLY A 20 2.77 21.24 -12.05
C GLY A 20 3.75 20.06 -12.02
N LYS A 21 4.22 19.66 -13.19
CA LYS A 21 5.27 18.63 -13.30
C LYS A 21 6.55 19.09 -12.63
N LYS A 22 7.20 18.18 -11.90
CA LYS A 22 8.44 18.46 -11.16
C LYS A 22 9.55 17.48 -11.56
N ASN A 23 10.75 18.03 -11.72
CA ASN A 23 11.94 17.21 -11.87
C ASN A 23 12.64 17.07 -10.52
N VAL A 24 12.65 15.87 -9.97
CA VAL A 24 13.26 15.55 -8.67
C VAL A 24 14.73 15.93 -8.59
N ALA A 25 15.46 15.86 -9.72
CA ALA A 25 16.90 16.18 -9.73
C ALA A 25 17.18 17.60 -9.22
N GLY A 26 16.30 18.56 -9.54
CA GLY A 26 16.41 19.96 -9.09
C GLY A 26 15.78 20.28 -7.74
N MET A 27 15.23 19.29 -7.04
CA MET A 27 14.56 19.50 -5.75
C MET A 27 15.48 19.10 -4.59
N ASP A 28 15.39 19.84 -3.51
CA ASP A 28 15.95 19.48 -2.21
C ASP A 28 14.91 18.77 -1.33
N ALA A 29 15.32 18.32 -0.15
CA ALA A 29 14.46 17.62 0.80
C ALA A 29 13.26 18.47 1.25
N ALA A 30 13.45 19.77 1.42
CA ALA A 30 12.40 20.68 1.88
C ALA A 30 11.33 20.84 0.80
N ALA A 31 11.74 21.04 -0.46
CA ALA A 31 10.84 21.17 -1.60
C ALA A 31 10.03 19.88 -1.84
N VAL A 32 10.67 18.71 -1.71
CA VAL A 32 9.97 17.41 -1.82
C VAL A 32 8.93 17.28 -0.70
N LYS A 33 9.30 17.55 0.56
CA LYS A 33 8.35 17.48 1.69
C LYS A 33 7.19 18.47 1.53
N ALA A 34 7.45 19.68 1.09
CA ALA A 34 6.41 20.70 0.85
C ALA A 34 5.41 20.23 -0.22
N LEU A 35 5.89 19.70 -1.34
CA LEU A 35 5.04 19.16 -2.40
C LEU A 35 4.19 17.99 -1.90
N LEU A 36 4.79 17.04 -1.15
CA LEU A 36 4.05 15.89 -0.63
C LEU A 36 2.99 16.29 0.39
N LEU A 37 3.24 17.33 1.20
CA LEU A 37 2.27 17.87 2.15
C LEU A 37 1.13 18.57 1.40
N GLU A 38 1.43 19.45 0.45
CA GLU A 38 0.44 20.18 -0.31
C GLU A 38 -0.48 19.24 -1.12
N ALA A 39 0.11 18.20 -1.72
CA ALA A 39 -0.62 17.19 -2.49
C ALA A 39 -1.33 16.11 -1.61
N GLY A 40 -1.22 16.18 -0.28
CA GLY A 40 -1.82 15.20 0.63
C GLY A 40 -1.13 13.83 0.63
N MET A 41 -0.01 13.66 -0.08
CA MET A 41 0.71 12.37 -0.17
C MET A 41 1.36 11.97 1.14
N PHE A 42 1.59 12.94 2.04
CA PHE A 42 2.19 12.68 3.34
C PHE A 42 1.35 11.74 4.22
N ALA A 43 0.03 11.68 3.98
CA ALA A 43 -0.88 10.74 4.65
C ALA A 43 -0.52 9.25 4.44
N PHE A 44 0.24 8.93 3.39
CA PHE A 44 0.70 7.57 3.10
C PHE A 44 2.05 7.23 3.75
N ILE A 45 2.71 8.20 4.38
CA ILE A 45 3.96 8.00 5.09
C ILE A 45 3.65 7.78 6.57
N LYS A 46 4.13 6.68 7.12
CA LYS A 46 3.98 6.36 8.53
C LYS A 46 5.32 6.45 9.25
N GLN A 47 5.30 6.80 10.53
CA GLN A 47 6.50 6.78 11.36
C GLN A 47 6.47 5.64 12.39
N ARG A 48 7.61 5.03 12.58
CA ARG A 48 7.85 4.00 13.58
C ARG A 48 8.65 4.61 14.75
N PRO A 49 8.43 4.09 15.95
CA PRO A 49 7.85 2.78 16.29
C PRO A 49 6.31 2.75 16.40
N TYR A 50 5.62 3.88 16.42
CA TYR A 50 4.19 3.95 16.78
C TYR A 50 3.21 3.67 15.65
N ASP A 51 3.67 3.50 14.40
CA ASP A 51 2.86 3.26 13.19
C ASP A 51 1.74 4.29 12.95
N VAL A 52 2.02 5.54 13.28
CA VAL A 52 1.14 6.69 13.04
C VAL A 52 1.56 7.42 11.77
N VAL A 53 0.72 8.32 11.25
CA VAL A 53 1.11 9.21 10.15
C VAL A 53 2.35 10.01 10.57
N ALA A 54 3.32 10.10 9.66
CA ALA A 54 4.59 10.74 9.95
C ALA A 54 4.42 12.23 10.24
N ASP A 55 5.13 12.70 11.26
CA ASP A 55 5.24 14.13 11.55
C ASP A 55 6.26 14.76 10.58
N PRO A 56 5.85 15.72 9.73
CA PRO A 56 6.73 16.35 8.76
C PRO A 56 7.84 17.20 9.38
N THR A 57 7.69 17.60 10.65
CA THR A 57 8.70 18.37 11.39
C THR A 57 9.84 17.51 11.90
N VAL A 58 9.63 16.20 12.04
CA VAL A 58 10.63 15.24 12.49
C VAL A 58 11.44 14.74 11.31
N ALA A 59 12.77 14.82 11.38
CA ALA A 59 13.65 14.21 10.39
C ALA A 59 13.78 12.71 10.67
N PRO A 60 13.39 11.81 9.73
CA PRO A 60 13.58 10.40 9.93
C PRO A 60 15.05 10.01 9.75
N ARG A 61 15.53 9.04 10.52
CA ARG A 61 16.85 8.45 10.32
C ARG A 61 16.95 7.72 8.97
N ALA A 62 15.86 7.10 8.55
CA ALA A 62 15.76 6.39 7.27
C ALA A 62 14.29 6.20 6.86
N ILE A 63 14.08 5.85 5.59
CA ILE A 63 12.78 5.46 5.04
C ILE A 63 12.88 4.00 4.59
N PHE A 64 11.87 3.19 4.93
CA PHE A 64 11.81 1.78 4.58
C PHE A 64 10.53 1.48 3.80
N LEU A 65 10.67 0.67 2.76
CA LEU A 65 9.54 0.14 2.01
C LEU A 65 9.78 -1.32 1.65
N SER A 66 8.69 -2.11 1.66
CA SER A 66 8.68 -3.49 1.18
C SER A 66 7.99 -3.57 -0.17
N ALA A 67 8.65 -4.16 -1.16
CA ALA A 67 8.09 -4.43 -2.48
C ALA A 67 7.50 -5.85 -2.59
N PHE A 68 7.32 -6.56 -1.48
CA PHE A 68 6.65 -7.85 -1.44
C PHE A 68 5.86 -8.00 -0.15
N ASP A 69 4.89 -8.89 -0.19
CA ASP A 69 4.04 -9.24 0.94
C ASP A 69 4.00 -10.78 1.07
N THR A 70 4.04 -11.28 2.29
CA THR A 70 3.98 -12.71 2.61
C THR A 70 2.68 -13.11 3.29
N ASN A 71 1.71 -12.20 3.38
CA ASN A 71 0.37 -12.50 3.89
C ASN A 71 -0.39 -13.45 2.94
N PRO A 72 -1.40 -14.17 3.43
CA PRO A 72 -2.19 -15.05 2.60
C PRO A 72 -2.82 -14.33 1.40
N LEU A 73 -2.66 -14.91 0.20
CA LEU A 73 -3.19 -14.39 -1.07
C LEU A 73 -2.74 -12.96 -1.40
N ALA A 74 -1.59 -12.56 -0.88
CA ALA A 74 -1.02 -11.23 -1.11
C ALA A 74 -0.81 -10.93 -2.60
N PRO A 75 -1.03 -9.68 -3.04
CA PRO A 75 -0.80 -9.29 -4.42
C PRO A 75 0.68 -9.36 -4.79
N ASN A 76 0.96 -9.76 -6.02
CA ASN A 76 2.31 -9.67 -6.59
C ASN A 76 2.61 -8.22 -6.99
N PHE A 77 3.54 -7.57 -6.31
CA PHE A 77 3.90 -6.19 -6.59
C PHE A 77 4.56 -6.01 -7.97
N GLU A 78 5.31 -7.01 -8.47
CA GLU A 78 5.88 -6.92 -9.83
C GLU A 78 4.77 -6.82 -10.90
N PHE A 79 3.61 -7.45 -10.66
CA PHE A 79 2.45 -7.28 -11.53
C PHE A 79 1.89 -5.85 -11.44
N ALA A 80 1.78 -5.30 -10.25
CA ALA A 80 1.29 -3.93 -10.04
C ALA A 80 2.25 -2.86 -10.59
N LEU A 81 3.54 -3.20 -10.67
CA LEU A 81 4.60 -2.32 -11.15
C LEU A 81 4.66 -2.20 -12.67
N LYS A 82 4.07 -3.16 -13.42
CA LYS A 82 4.11 -3.16 -14.88
C LYS A 82 3.53 -1.87 -15.47
N GLY A 83 4.36 -1.16 -16.25
CA GLY A 83 4.04 0.13 -16.85
C GLY A 83 4.14 1.32 -15.91
N GLU A 84 4.57 1.11 -14.66
CA GLU A 84 4.75 2.14 -13.63
C GLU A 84 6.21 2.26 -13.17
N GLU A 85 7.14 1.56 -13.83
CA GLU A 85 8.54 1.46 -13.41
C GLU A 85 9.21 2.83 -13.30
N ALA A 86 8.94 3.72 -14.26
CA ALA A 86 9.46 5.09 -14.26
C ALA A 86 8.88 5.93 -13.11
N ASN A 87 7.58 5.80 -12.85
CA ASN A 87 6.94 6.47 -11.73
C ASN A 87 7.44 5.94 -10.39
N PHE A 88 7.63 4.63 -10.27
CA PHE A 88 8.19 4.03 -9.07
C PHE A 88 9.60 4.56 -8.78
N GLN A 89 10.49 4.59 -9.79
CA GLN A 89 11.84 5.14 -9.64
C GLN A 89 11.81 6.62 -9.28
N ALA A 90 10.96 7.44 -9.92
CA ALA A 90 10.82 8.85 -9.57
C ALA A 90 10.36 9.07 -8.12
N GLY A 91 9.45 8.21 -7.63
CA GLY A 91 9.03 8.22 -6.23
C GLY A 91 10.16 7.84 -5.28
N LEU A 92 10.96 6.82 -5.62
CA LEU A 92 12.16 6.44 -4.85
C LEU A 92 13.18 7.58 -4.80
N ASP A 93 13.41 8.25 -5.92
CA ASP A 93 14.34 9.38 -6.01
C ASP A 93 13.89 10.54 -5.11
N ALA A 94 12.57 10.80 -5.04
CA ALA A 94 12.02 11.81 -4.15
C ALA A 94 12.22 11.45 -2.67
N LEU A 95 11.95 10.20 -2.29
CA LEU A 95 12.16 9.73 -0.91
C LEU A 95 13.64 9.76 -0.52
N ALA A 96 14.53 9.41 -1.45
CA ALA A 96 15.98 9.46 -1.24
C ALA A 96 16.52 10.89 -0.99
N LYS A 97 15.82 11.94 -1.46
CA LYS A 97 16.14 13.34 -1.10
C LYS A 97 15.85 13.64 0.36
N ILE A 98 14.83 12.99 0.94
CA ILE A 98 14.41 13.24 2.33
C ILE A 98 15.35 12.52 3.31
N ALA A 99 15.60 11.23 3.10
CA ALA A 99 16.47 10.42 3.94
C ALA A 99 16.97 9.17 3.22
N LYS A 100 17.97 8.50 3.81
CA LYS A 100 18.45 7.20 3.33
C LYS A 100 17.27 6.24 3.20
N THR A 101 17.07 5.71 2.00
CA THR A 101 15.91 4.88 1.67
C THR A 101 16.33 3.44 1.43
N TYR A 102 15.63 2.50 2.05
CA TYR A 102 15.82 1.06 1.93
C TYR A 102 14.62 0.44 1.21
N LEU A 103 14.89 -0.28 0.13
CA LEU A 103 13.92 -1.06 -0.62
C LEU A 103 14.15 -2.55 -0.34
N SER A 104 13.20 -3.19 0.32
CA SER A 104 13.23 -4.64 0.56
C SER A 104 12.48 -5.37 -0.54
N ILE A 105 13.14 -6.36 -1.13
CA ILE A 105 12.60 -7.21 -2.19
C ILE A 105 12.68 -8.68 -1.78
N SER A 106 11.84 -9.52 -2.38
CA SER A 106 11.94 -10.97 -2.22
C SER A 106 12.99 -11.55 -3.16
N VAL A 107 13.70 -12.59 -2.73
CA VAL A 107 14.60 -13.39 -3.58
C VAL A 107 13.91 -13.92 -4.85
N LYS A 108 12.58 -14.04 -4.84
CA LYS A 108 11.77 -14.50 -5.98
C LYS A 108 11.45 -13.41 -6.99
N GLN A 109 11.72 -12.14 -6.67
CA GLN A 109 11.46 -11.01 -7.57
C GLN A 109 12.64 -10.79 -8.51
N THR A 110 12.34 -10.61 -9.78
CA THR A 110 13.33 -10.54 -10.86
C THR A 110 13.28 -9.24 -11.67
N SER A 111 12.26 -8.41 -11.45
CA SER A 111 12.12 -7.14 -12.17
C SER A 111 13.33 -6.23 -11.96
N ALA A 112 13.91 -5.75 -13.06
CA ALA A 112 15.04 -4.82 -13.02
C ALA A 112 14.68 -3.51 -12.29
N ALA A 113 13.41 -3.07 -12.33
CA ALA A 113 12.96 -1.89 -11.60
C ALA A 113 13.04 -2.06 -10.07
N LEU A 114 13.11 -3.30 -9.58
CA LEU A 114 13.31 -3.61 -8.17
C LEU A 114 14.76 -3.96 -7.85
N THR A 115 15.35 -4.88 -8.62
CA THR A 115 16.70 -5.42 -8.35
C THR A 115 17.80 -4.41 -8.67
N GLN A 116 17.53 -3.45 -9.55
CA GLN A 116 18.47 -2.41 -10.00
C GLN A 116 17.95 -0.99 -9.69
N ALA A 117 17.06 -0.86 -8.70
CA ALA A 117 16.52 0.43 -8.27
C ALA A 117 17.67 1.38 -7.86
N LYS A 118 17.60 2.63 -8.32
CA LYS A 118 18.66 3.62 -8.12
C LYS A 118 18.36 4.48 -6.89
N ASN A 119 19.43 5.08 -6.34
CA ASN A 119 19.39 6.03 -5.23
C ASN A 119 18.81 5.47 -3.91
N VAL A 120 18.65 4.15 -3.83
CA VAL A 120 18.18 3.42 -2.65
C VAL A 120 19.07 2.22 -2.35
N THR A 121 19.03 1.73 -1.12
CA THR A 121 19.70 0.49 -0.76
C THR A 121 18.72 -0.66 -0.94
N VAL A 122 18.95 -1.52 -1.92
CA VAL A 122 18.14 -2.72 -2.14
C VAL A 122 18.63 -3.83 -1.19
N THR A 123 17.68 -4.44 -0.46
CA THR A 123 17.95 -5.58 0.43
C THR A 123 17.05 -6.74 0.04
N VAL A 124 17.66 -7.91 -0.17
CA VAL A 124 16.94 -9.13 -0.55
C VAL A 124 16.57 -9.93 0.68
N PHE A 125 15.32 -10.36 0.76
CA PHE A 125 14.79 -11.21 1.81
C PHE A 125 14.29 -12.53 1.25
N ASP A 126 14.46 -13.58 2.02
CA ASP A 126 13.86 -14.90 1.81
C ASP A 126 13.21 -15.36 3.11
N GLY A 127 12.07 -16.03 3.01
CA GLY A 127 11.38 -16.59 4.17
C GLY A 127 9.85 -16.58 4.03
N PRO A 128 9.18 -17.32 4.93
CA PRO A 128 7.73 -17.31 5.05
C PRO A 128 7.23 -16.01 5.69
N ASN A 129 5.92 -15.89 5.87
CA ASN A 129 5.35 -14.84 6.70
C ASN A 129 5.97 -14.90 8.12
N PRO A 130 6.49 -13.79 8.68
CA PRO A 130 6.24 -12.40 8.28
C PRO A 130 7.42 -11.71 7.53
N ALA A 131 8.20 -12.39 6.71
CA ALA A 131 9.36 -11.81 6.01
C ALA A 131 8.99 -10.56 5.16
N GLY A 132 7.76 -10.50 4.63
CA GLY A 132 7.23 -9.34 3.90
C GLY A 132 6.82 -8.16 4.78
N ASN A 133 6.82 -8.31 6.10
CA ASN A 133 6.46 -7.21 6.99
C ASN A 133 7.62 -6.23 7.14
N VAL A 134 7.37 -4.97 6.82
CA VAL A 134 8.39 -3.91 6.87
C VAL A 134 8.99 -3.75 8.27
N GLY A 135 8.24 -4.01 9.34
CA GLY A 135 8.76 -3.96 10.72
C GLY A 135 9.81 -5.03 10.98
N VAL A 136 9.63 -6.24 10.43
CA VAL A 136 10.62 -7.32 10.49
C VAL A 136 11.88 -6.92 9.71
N GLN A 137 11.70 -6.37 8.51
CA GLN A 137 12.79 -5.91 7.66
C GLN A 137 13.61 -4.79 8.31
N ILE A 138 12.95 -3.82 8.94
CA ILE A 138 13.61 -2.76 9.73
C ILE A 138 14.51 -3.38 10.81
N ASN A 139 13.98 -4.37 11.55
CA ASN A 139 14.74 -5.01 12.62
C ASN A 139 16.00 -5.71 12.11
N HIS A 140 15.95 -6.28 10.91
CA HIS A 140 17.12 -6.96 10.30
C HIS A 140 18.11 -5.99 9.64
N ILE A 141 17.63 -4.87 9.06
CA ILE A 141 18.50 -3.92 8.33
C ILE A 141 19.12 -2.91 9.28
N ALA A 142 18.27 -2.24 10.07
CA ALA A 142 18.69 -1.17 10.97
C ALA A 142 17.62 -0.97 12.06
N PRO A 143 17.69 -1.71 13.16
CA PRO A 143 16.72 -1.63 14.26
C PRO A 143 16.51 -0.21 14.77
N VAL A 144 15.27 0.11 15.15
CA VAL A 144 14.92 1.42 15.72
C VAL A 144 15.22 1.40 17.22
N ASN A 145 16.11 2.27 17.67
CA ASN A 145 16.46 2.42 19.07
C ASN A 145 15.58 3.49 19.75
N LYS A 146 15.65 3.54 21.08
CA LYS A 146 14.94 4.55 21.86
C LYS A 146 15.32 5.98 21.41
N GLY A 147 14.30 6.78 21.10
CA GLY A 147 14.47 8.15 20.63
C GLY A 147 14.68 8.30 19.12
N GLU A 148 14.86 7.21 18.38
CA GLU A 148 14.96 7.25 16.93
C GLU A 148 13.57 7.18 16.26
N THR A 149 13.46 7.82 15.10
CA THR A 149 12.28 7.76 14.24
C THR A 149 12.72 7.32 12.85
N VAL A 150 12.00 6.35 12.28
CA VAL A 150 12.12 5.97 10.87
C VAL A 150 10.75 6.05 10.21
N TRP A 151 10.73 6.28 8.90
CA TRP A 151 9.49 6.31 8.15
C TRP A 151 9.31 5.03 7.34
N THR A 152 8.05 4.69 7.10
CA THR A 152 7.66 3.59 6.22
C THR A 152 6.62 4.07 5.23
N ILE A 153 6.65 3.53 4.02
CA ILE A 153 5.67 3.80 2.96
C ILE A 153 5.37 2.52 2.18
N ASP A 154 4.12 2.36 1.77
CA ASP A 154 3.70 1.29 0.87
C ASP A 154 4.30 1.47 -0.53
N ALA A 155 4.78 0.39 -1.15
CA ALA A 155 5.40 0.44 -2.47
C ALA A 155 4.47 0.99 -3.57
N GLN A 156 3.16 0.73 -3.52
CA GLN A 156 2.22 1.36 -4.45
C GLN A 156 2.04 2.86 -4.20
N ALA A 157 2.17 3.32 -2.95
CA ALA A 157 2.13 4.76 -2.65
C ALA A 157 3.36 5.50 -3.19
N VAL A 158 4.49 4.82 -3.36
CA VAL A 158 5.66 5.37 -4.06
C VAL A 158 5.34 5.66 -5.52
N ILE A 159 4.54 4.81 -6.19
CA ILE A 159 4.05 5.06 -7.55
C ILE A 159 3.18 6.32 -7.59
N PHE A 160 2.33 6.56 -6.57
CA PHE A 160 1.52 7.79 -6.51
C PHE A 160 2.39 9.04 -6.47
N ILE A 161 3.48 9.02 -5.68
CA ILE A 161 4.46 10.13 -5.64
C ILE A 161 5.08 10.34 -7.02
N GLY A 162 5.48 9.27 -7.70
CA GLY A 162 6.05 9.36 -9.04
C GLY A 162 5.07 9.93 -10.07
N ARG A 163 3.80 9.50 -10.03
CA ARG A 163 2.75 10.07 -10.89
C ARG A 163 2.53 11.55 -10.63
N LEU A 164 2.51 11.96 -9.36
CA LEU A 164 2.44 13.38 -9.00
C LEU A 164 3.58 14.18 -9.63
N LEU A 165 4.81 13.69 -9.55
CA LEU A 165 5.98 14.35 -10.13
C LEU A 165 5.94 14.41 -11.65
N SER A 166 5.55 13.32 -12.31
CA SER A 166 5.54 13.19 -13.78
C SER A 166 4.36 13.89 -14.43
N THR A 167 3.21 13.95 -13.78
CA THR A 167 1.97 14.52 -14.35
C THR A 167 1.53 15.83 -13.74
N GLY A 168 1.99 16.16 -12.53
CA GLY A 168 1.49 17.27 -11.73
C GLY A 168 0.14 17.02 -11.07
N LYS A 169 -0.38 15.79 -11.11
CA LYS A 169 -1.72 15.44 -10.62
C LYS A 169 -1.65 14.31 -9.60
N VAL A 170 -2.56 14.35 -8.62
CA VAL A 170 -2.72 13.27 -7.65
C VAL A 170 -3.60 12.18 -8.25
N ASP A 171 -3.01 11.03 -8.55
CA ASP A 171 -3.71 9.83 -8.98
C ASP A 171 -3.46 8.70 -7.97
N LEU A 172 -4.49 8.40 -7.17
CA LEU A 172 -4.47 7.36 -6.12
C LEU A 172 -4.98 6.01 -6.63
N THR A 173 -4.97 5.79 -7.93
CA THR A 173 -5.35 4.49 -8.51
C THR A 173 -4.27 3.45 -8.19
N ARG A 174 -4.69 2.35 -7.57
CA ARG A 174 -3.81 1.21 -7.25
C ARG A 174 -4.30 -0.08 -7.88
N THR A 175 -3.37 -1.02 -8.04
CA THR A 175 -3.69 -2.39 -8.43
C THR A 175 -4.09 -3.18 -7.18
N VAL A 176 -5.29 -3.75 -7.21
CA VAL A 176 -5.88 -4.49 -6.10
C VAL A 176 -6.14 -5.93 -6.52
N ALA A 177 -5.71 -6.89 -5.70
CA ALA A 177 -6.03 -8.29 -5.89
C ALA A 177 -7.42 -8.61 -5.29
N VAL A 178 -8.29 -9.20 -6.08
CA VAL A 178 -9.59 -9.71 -5.65
C VAL A 178 -9.45 -11.20 -5.39
N THR A 179 -9.57 -11.63 -4.13
CA THR A 179 -9.18 -12.96 -3.67
C THR A 179 -10.16 -13.54 -2.65
N GLY A 180 -9.94 -14.79 -2.29
CA GLY A 180 -10.72 -15.50 -1.27
C GLY A 180 -11.46 -16.70 -1.83
N SER A 181 -11.83 -17.65 -0.96
CA SER A 181 -12.50 -18.90 -1.34
C SER A 181 -13.88 -18.68 -1.97
N GLU A 182 -14.48 -17.53 -1.69
CA GLU A 182 -15.83 -17.19 -2.14
C GLU A 182 -15.86 -16.27 -3.35
N VAL A 183 -14.69 -15.94 -3.91
CA VAL A 183 -14.58 -15.18 -5.16
C VAL A 183 -14.62 -16.17 -6.32
N LYS A 184 -15.56 -16.00 -7.26
CA LYS A 184 -15.73 -16.88 -8.42
C LYS A 184 -14.58 -16.75 -9.42
N LYS A 185 -14.11 -15.51 -9.63
CA LYS A 185 -13.01 -15.20 -10.54
C LYS A 185 -12.01 -14.28 -9.83
N ALA A 186 -10.96 -14.89 -9.31
CA ALA A 186 -9.85 -14.13 -8.76
C ALA A 186 -9.14 -13.34 -9.87
N ALA A 187 -8.88 -12.04 -9.64
CA ALA A 187 -8.30 -11.16 -10.64
C ALA A 187 -7.63 -9.95 -9.99
N TYR A 188 -6.82 -9.24 -10.77
CA TYR A 188 -6.39 -7.90 -10.43
C TYR A 188 -7.33 -6.87 -11.07
N CYS A 189 -7.66 -5.83 -10.33
CA CYS A 189 -8.38 -4.66 -10.84
C CYS A 189 -7.66 -3.37 -10.42
N LYS A 190 -7.95 -2.29 -11.12
CA LYS A 190 -7.50 -0.95 -10.74
C LYS A 190 -8.63 -0.23 -10.03
N LEU A 191 -8.38 0.18 -8.79
CA LEU A 191 -9.33 0.93 -7.96
C LEU A 191 -8.64 2.16 -7.39
N LYS A 192 -9.40 3.22 -7.22
CA LYS A 192 -8.94 4.38 -6.45
C LYS A 192 -9.00 4.08 -4.95
N VAL A 193 -8.12 4.67 -4.19
CA VAL A 193 -8.20 4.66 -2.73
C VAL A 193 -9.56 5.20 -2.30
N GLY A 194 -10.28 4.46 -1.47
CA GLY A 194 -11.62 4.83 -1.00
C GLY A 194 -12.75 4.53 -1.98
N GLU A 195 -12.49 3.88 -3.12
CA GLU A 195 -13.53 3.50 -4.08
C GLU A 195 -14.46 2.42 -3.51
N SER A 196 -15.74 2.46 -3.89
CA SER A 196 -16.71 1.44 -3.50
C SER A 196 -16.36 0.08 -4.08
N LEU A 197 -16.48 -0.97 -3.27
CA LEU A 197 -16.23 -2.34 -3.64
C LEU A 197 -17.45 -3.05 -4.26
N ALA A 198 -18.62 -2.39 -4.29
CA ALA A 198 -19.86 -2.96 -4.83
C ALA A 198 -19.65 -3.57 -6.23
N GLY A 199 -19.09 -2.80 -7.16
CA GLY A 199 -18.85 -3.27 -8.53
C GLY A 199 -17.81 -4.37 -8.66
N VAL A 200 -16.92 -4.53 -7.67
CA VAL A 200 -15.92 -5.60 -7.63
C VAL A 200 -16.55 -6.93 -7.25
N PHE A 201 -17.53 -6.89 -6.35
CA PHE A 201 -18.18 -8.08 -5.80
C PHE A 201 -19.44 -8.48 -6.57
N GLU A 202 -20.06 -7.55 -7.31
CA GLU A 202 -21.27 -7.79 -8.06
C GLU A 202 -21.08 -8.95 -9.06
N GLY A 203 -21.90 -9.99 -8.93
CA GLY A 203 -21.84 -11.21 -9.77
C GLY A 203 -20.57 -12.07 -9.57
N ASN A 204 -19.56 -11.61 -8.85
CA ASN A 204 -18.26 -12.26 -8.69
C ASN A 204 -18.07 -13.01 -7.38
N VAL A 205 -19.07 -13.06 -6.52
CA VAL A 205 -19.01 -13.80 -5.26
C VAL A 205 -20.03 -14.94 -5.21
N SER A 206 -19.79 -15.92 -4.33
CA SER A 206 -20.71 -17.02 -4.07
C SER A 206 -22.04 -16.51 -3.54
N THR A 207 -23.12 -17.26 -3.77
CA THR A 207 -24.46 -16.96 -3.27
C THR A 207 -24.96 -18.10 -2.38
N GLY A 208 -26.00 -17.84 -1.61
CA GLY A 208 -26.68 -18.87 -0.78
C GLY A 208 -26.03 -19.12 0.59
N LYS A 209 -25.00 -18.35 0.99
CA LYS A 209 -24.40 -18.40 2.31
C LYS A 209 -23.98 -17.03 2.80
N ALA A 210 -23.77 -16.90 4.10
CA ALA A 210 -23.25 -15.67 4.69
C ALA A 210 -21.76 -15.50 4.32
N LEU A 211 -21.37 -14.30 3.88
CA LEU A 211 -20.03 -13.98 3.43
C LEU A 211 -19.42 -12.89 4.31
N ARG A 212 -18.12 -13.03 4.55
CA ARG A 212 -17.27 -12.00 5.15
C ARG A 212 -16.49 -11.31 4.06
N TYR A 213 -16.74 -10.02 3.88
CA TYR A 213 -16.00 -9.15 2.99
C TYR A 213 -14.90 -8.44 3.76
N ILE A 214 -13.69 -8.45 3.24
CA ILE A 214 -12.52 -7.88 3.91
C ILE A 214 -11.81 -6.95 2.92
N SER A 215 -11.65 -5.68 3.31
CA SER A 215 -10.67 -4.81 2.68
C SER A 215 -9.31 -5.13 3.28
N GLY A 216 -8.39 -5.65 2.49
CA GLY A 216 -7.12 -6.23 2.94
C GLY A 216 -7.12 -7.76 2.96
N ASN A 217 -6.12 -8.34 3.63
CA ASN A 217 -5.97 -9.79 3.82
C ASN A 217 -6.72 -10.30 5.07
N VAL A 218 -6.78 -11.62 5.25
CA VAL A 218 -7.50 -12.24 6.36
C VAL A 218 -6.88 -12.03 7.74
N LEU A 219 -5.59 -11.64 7.82
CA LEU A 219 -4.88 -11.49 9.09
C LEU A 219 -4.97 -10.06 9.64
N THR A 220 -4.86 -9.05 8.78
CA THR A 220 -4.74 -7.65 9.19
C THR A 220 -5.75 -6.72 8.50
N GLY A 221 -6.56 -7.25 7.59
CA GLY A 221 -7.60 -6.49 6.89
C GLY A 221 -8.76 -6.09 7.79
N LYS A 222 -9.60 -5.23 7.27
CA LYS A 222 -10.79 -4.73 7.96
C LYS A 222 -12.04 -5.32 7.33
N GLN A 223 -12.91 -5.93 8.12
CA GLN A 223 -14.24 -6.35 7.66
C GLN A 223 -15.03 -5.13 7.17
N VAL A 224 -15.66 -5.29 6.03
CA VAL A 224 -16.51 -4.28 5.38
C VAL A 224 -17.81 -4.93 4.94
N VAL A 225 -18.79 -4.13 4.56
CA VAL A 225 -20.02 -4.59 3.90
C VAL A 225 -19.77 -4.79 2.40
N ALA A 226 -20.68 -5.48 1.71
CA ALA A 226 -20.51 -5.79 0.27
C ALA A 226 -20.38 -4.52 -0.61
N ASP A 227 -21.02 -3.42 -0.23
CA ASP A 227 -20.92 -2.10 -0.85
C ASP A 227 -19.95 -1.15 -0.11
N GLY A 228 -19.10 -1.71 0.76
CA GLY A 228 -18.08 -0.97 1.49
C GLY A 228 -17.00 -0.36 0.59
N TYR A 229 -15.97 0.19 1.21
CA TYR A 229 -14.95 0.97 0.50
C TYR A 229 -13.55 0.40 0.70
N LEU A 230 -12.70 0.56 -0.33
CA LEU A 230 -11.30 0.17 -0.27
C LEU A 230 -10.54 1.02 0.75
N GLY A 231 -9.93 0.38 1.72
CA GLY A 231 -9.08 1.05 2.71
C GLY A 231 -7.82 1.67 2.08
N ALA A 232 -7.37 2.80 2.63
CA ALA A 232 -6.28 3.60 2.08
C ALA A 232 -4.95 2.85 1.90
N PHE A 233 -4.70 1.83 2.72
CA PHE A 233 -3.45 1.06 2.71
C PHE A 233 -3.63 -0.37 2.18
N HIS A 234 -4.78 -0.71 1.62
CA HIS A 234 -5.07 -2.06 1.17
C HIS A 234 -4.89 -2.22 -0.33
N SER A 235 -4.13 -3.23 -0.73
CA SER A 235 -3.90 -3.65 -2.12
C SER A 235 -4.57 -4.99 -2.44
N GLN A 236 -5.45 -5.44 -1.56
CA GLN A 236 -6.17 -6.71 -1.64
C GLN A 236 -7.56 -6.54 -1.08
N VAL A 237 -8.52 -7.26 -1.66
CA VAL A 237 -9.83 -7.49 -1.05
C VAL A 237 -10.06 -8.99 -1.02
N THR A 238 -10.64 -9.49 0.07
CA THR A 238 -10.78 -10.92 0.32
C THR A 238 -12.21 -11.25 0.71
N VAL A 239 -12.79 -12.30 0.11
CA VAL A 239 -14.13 -12.79 0.46
C VAL A 239 -14.04 -14.24 0.89
N ILE A 240 -14.50 -14.53 2.10
CA ILE A 240 -14.51 -15.87 2.71
C ILE A 240 -15.89 -16.13 3.32
N PRO A 241 -16.22 -17.39 3.70
CA PRO A 241 -17.41 -17.65 4.49
C PRO A 241 -17.39 -16.89 5.83
N GLU A 242 -18.55 -16.48 6.33
CA GLU A 242 -18.63 -15.79 7.63
C GLU A 242 -18.24 -16.69 8.80
N GLY A 243 -18.30 -18.02 8.63
CA GLY A 243 -17.90 -18.98 9.67
C GLY A 243 -18.94 -19.21 10.77
N SER A 244 -20.10 -18.55 10.69
CA SER A 244 -21.19 -18.78 11.65
C SER A 244 -21.82 -20.18 11.59
N ASP A 245 -21.56 -20.91 10.52
CA ASP A 245 -22.09 -22.27 10.30
C ASP A 245 -21.14 -23.37 10.81
N VAL A 246 -19.97 -23.01 11.33
CA VAL A 246 -18.99 -23.97 11.87
C VAL A 246 -19.30 -24.20 13.35
N HIS A 247 -19.98 -25.32 13.63
CA HIS A 247 -20.34 -25.74 14.99
C HIS A 247 -19.46 -26.92 15.46
N GLU A 248 -18.16 -26.84 15.27
CA GLU A 248 -17.25 -27.86 15.76
C GLU A 248 -16.94 -27.64 17.25
N MET A 249 -17.27 -28.63 18.08
CA MET A 249 -17.14 -28.55 19.54
C MET A 249 -15.70 -28.35 20.03
N LEU A 250 -14.70 -28.63 19.20
CA LEU A 250 -13.26 -28.48 19.48
C LEU A 250 -12.49 -27.86 18.30
N GLY A 251 -13.17 -27.19 17.39
CA GLY A 251 -12.57 -26.61 16.16
C GLY A 251 -11.45 -25.58 16.38
N TRP A 252 -11.32 -25.08 17.62
CA TRP A 252 -10.23 -24.20 18.03
C TRP A 252 -8.95 -24.94 18.47
N ILE A 253 -9.00 -26.26 18.60
CA ILE A 253 -7.85 -27.13 18.98
C ILE A 253 -7.29 -27.88 17.77
N MET A 254 -8.10 -28.11 16.73
CA MET A 254 -7.70 -28.81 15.50
C MET A 254 -7.28 -27.78 14.41
#